data_55d7a9e73d4a14f0cb12e038faa6929b
#
_entry.id   55d7a9e73d4a14f0cb12e038faa6929b
#
_cell.length_a   1.000
_cell.length_b   1.000
_cell.length_c   1.000
_cell.angle_alpha   90.00
_cell.angle_beta   90.00
_cell.angle_gamma   90.00
#
_symmetry.space_group_name_H-M   'P 1'
#
loop_
_entity.id
_entity.type
_entity.pdbx_description
1 polymer ?
#
loop_
_entity_poly.entity_id
_entity_poly.type
_entity_poly.pdbx_seq_one_letter_code
_entity_poly.pdbx_strand_id
1 'polypeptide(L)'
;MGKQKMLFVKSFDKRVLFSTEELAREVLDDPHYDNIPFVDKGSIKRAFDLYGDKLVSLDQDVNSPLGGITLNIEGHFLASNLPEIETIVIDQSCDTDMLDQILGDNQDITHIGLTAYVSGMDKTIDLIKHIQEKYPEKELYVGGVGAVYPHIEAVIQEKNKICTAEGVSFLRKHLGLSQLKSEEMRITSVHGQAAFIPLSRPAIYVVTQLGCFNNCDFCITNKMHRYNPFSKSEKIINFFDQLMKNTNHDEFVVLCEPNAFNPVAVWKRVFDFFIENAKFYDNKVFLFGPSSIKTLSQFDLEKIQYESSLKIFFVNYGIEKTVGEGYEKNGGDPKGMIRHMNRLGIVTNHSYIVGLPEQNSEMVDEEIRNNLEYESDFINIITFKPIPKTTLYAQLEKRNRIITMKLPPEFLYVDGYLPFDHEYFGPGFTLLEQTFKAYYENEKGIVDICNNVCNKLIRLWEICGSQVLLQLAEKYLETSRKRLPSFSKRMPSEVTKEYKRRLLDTQKLFDKTLNKILVK
;
A
#
# COMPACT_ATOMS: atom_id res chain seq x y z
N MET A 1 33.92 1.10 23.95
CA MET A 1 33.22 0.99 22.65
C MET A 1 32.87 2.40 22.22
N GLY A 2 33.19 2.80 20.97
CA GLY A 2 32.76 4.10 20.44
C GLY A 2 31.23 4.19 20.42
N LYS A 3 30.71 5.43 20.41
CA LYS A 3 29.26 5.67 20.32
C LYS A 3 28.75 5.12 18.97
N GLN A 4 27.83 4.16 18.99
CA GLN A 4 27.24 3.62 17.77
C GLN A 4 26.20 4.62 17.23
N LYS A 5 26.25 4.89 15.92
CA LYS A 5 25.31 5.73 15.22
C LYS A 5 24.85 5.03 13.95
N MET A 6 23.54 4.96 13.72
CA MET A 6 22.96 4.20 12.64
C MET A 6 22.13 5.07 11.70
N LEU A 7 22.35 4.91 10.41
CA LEU A 7 21.56 5.51 9.34
C LEU A 7 20.59 4.49 8.77
N PHE A 8 19.31 4.83 8.70
CA PHE A 8 18.29 4.05 7.99
C PHE A 8 17.95 4.71 6.66
N VAL A 9 18.16 4.00 5.57
CA VAL A 9 17.83 4.41 4.20
C VAL A 9 16.97 3.35 3.51
N LYS A 10 16.29 3.76 2.46
CA LYS A 10 15.57 2.87 1.55
C LYS A 10 15.86 3.28 0.12
N SER A 11 15.81 2.33 -0.79
CA SER A 11 15.75 2.62 -2.21
C SER A 11 14.44 2.11 -2.80
N PHE A 12 13.94 2.87 -3.76
CA PHE A 12 12.62 2.64 -4.28
C PHE A 12 12.52 3.25 -5.67
N ASP A 13 12.08 2.48 -6.65
CA ASP A 13 11.87 2.99 -7.98
C ASP A 13 10.51 3.65 -8.11
N LYS A 14 10.48 4.95 -8.34
CA LYS A 14 9.24 5.71 -8.56
C LYS A 14 8.45 5.19 -9.74
N ARG A 15 9.12 4.66 -10.77
CA ARG A 15 8.47 4.16 -12.00
C ARG A 15 7.47 3.03 -11.73
N VAL A 16 7.73 2.18 -10.75
CA VAL A 16 6.87 1.04 -10.41
C VAL A 16 5.56 1.44 -9.74
N LEU A 17 5.50 2.63 -9.12
CA LEU A 17 4.25 3.16 -8.55
C LEU A 17 3.37 3.86 -9.57
N PHE A 18 3.96 4.36 -10.66
CA PHE A 18 3.32 5.36 -11.50
C PHE A 18 2.73 4.81 -12.78
N SER A 19 3.23 3.77 -13.36
CA SER A 19 2.47 3.01 -14.35
C SER A 19 3.28 1.87 -14.98
N THR A 20 2.69 0.70 -14.97
CA THR A 20 3.00 -0.39 -15.91
C THR A 20 3.10 0.12 -17.35
N GLU A 21 2.35 1.17 -17.69
CA GLU A 21 2.36 1.83 -18.99
C GLU A 21 3.70 2.51 -19.29
N GLU A 22 4.25 3.32 -18.36
CA GLU A 22 5.52 4.03 -18.60
C GLU A 22 6.68 3.05 -18.78
N LEU A 23 6.77 2.05 -17.90
CA LEU A 23 7.81 1.03 -18.04
C LEU A 23 7.63 0.20 -19.33
N ALA A 24 6.40 -0.14 -19.69
CA ALA A 24 6.14 -0.87 -20.93
C ALA A 24 6.49 -0.03 -22.18
N ARG A 25 6.29 1.30 -22.15
CA ARG A 25 6.78 2.21 -23.22
C ARG A 25 8.30 2.26 -23.24
N GLU A 26 8.95 2.43 -22.09
CA GLU A 26 10.41 2.38 -21.99
C GLU A 26 10.97 1.09 -22.58
N VAL A 27 10.37 -0.06 -22.25
CA VAL A 27 10.77 -1.37 -22.82
C VAL A 27 10.60 -1.42 -24.32
N LEU A 28 9.54 -0.82 -24.89
CA LEU A 28 9.35 -0.78 -26.34
C LEU A 28 10.40 0.09 -27.03
N ASP A 29 10.73 1.22 -26.45
CA ASP A 29 11.55 2.26 -27.08
C ASP A 29 13.06 2.03 -26.90
N ASP A 30 13.48 1.37 -25.80
CA ASP A 30 14.90 1.15 -25.51
C ASP A 30 15.42 -0.17 -26.11
N PRO A 31 16.43 -0.12 -27.02
CA PRO A 31 17.06 -1.30 -27.59
C PRO A 31 17.73 -2.22 -26.56
N HIS A 32 18.04 -1.72 -25.37
CA HIS A 32 18.59 -2.53 -24.27
C HIS A 32 17.75 -3.77 -24.00
N TYR A 33 16.43 -3.64 -24.12
CA TYR A 33 15.48 -4.71 -23.85
C TYR A 33 15.28 -5.72 -25.01
N ASP A 34 15.90 -5.49 -26.20
CA ASP A 34 15.73 -6.38 -27.36
C ASP A 34 16.28 -7.79 -27.14
N ASN A 35 17.29 -7.92 -26.29
CA ASN A 35 17.98 -9.18 -26.03
C ASN A 35 17.74 -9.72 -24.61
N ILE A 36 16.85 -9.10 -23.85
CA ILE A 36 16.53 -9.58 -22.51
C ILE A 36 15.59 -10.79 -22.61
N PRO A 37 15.93 -11.93 -21.98
CA PRO A 37 15.08 -13.11 -22.01
C PRO A 37 13.67 -12.80 -21.45
N PHE A 38 12.66 -13.35 -22.13
CA PHE A 38 11.25 -13.25 -21.71
C PHE A 38 10.63 -11.83 -21.83
N VAL A 39 11.29 -10.91 -22.52
CA VAL A 39 10.72 -9.61 -22.90
C VAL A 39 10.21 -9.69 -24.33
N ASP A 40 8.92 -9.99 -24.49
CA ASP A 40 8.26 -10.00 -25.80
C ASP A 40 7.66 -8.63 -26.12
N LYS A 41 8.42 -7.79 -26.83
CA LYS A 41 7.96 -6.49 -27.32
C LYS A 41 6.69 -6.57 -28.17
N GLY A 42 6.45 -7.71 -28.84
CA GLY A 42 5.24 -7.93 -29.63
C GLY A 42 3.98 -7.99 -28.76
N SER A 43 4.03 -8.65 -27.62
CA SER A 43 2.91 -8.67 -26.65
C SER A 43 2.67 -7.29 -26.02
N ILE A 44 3.75 -6.57 -25.69
CA ILE A 44 3.65 -5.20 -25.19
C ILE A 44 2.99 -4.29 -26.23
N LYS A 45 3.45 -4.36 -27.48
CA LYS A 45 2.88 -3.56 -28.57
C LYS A 45 1.39 -3.86 -28.80
N ARG A 46 0.98 -5.13 -28.77
CA ARG A 46 -0.44 -5.50 -28.90
C ARG A 46 -1.30 -4.88 -27.78
N ALA A 47 -0.82 -4.93 -26.55
CA ALA A 47 -1.54 -4.33 -25.41
C ALA A 47 -1.71 -2.81 -25.61
N PHE A 48 -0.67 -2.11 -26.09
CA PHE A 48 -0.75 -0.69 -26.42
C PHE A 48 -1.66 -0.40 -27.61
N ASP A 49 -1.61 -1.18 -28.68
CA ASP A 49 -2.48 -1.02 -29.85
C ASP A 49 -3.97 -1.13 -29.47
N LEU A 50 -4.30 -1.96 -28.49
CA LEU A 50 -5.68 -2.16 -28.02
C LEU A 50 -6.14 -1.12 -26.99
N TYR A 51 -5.28 -0.74 -26.06
CA TYR A 51 -5.67 0.01 -24.86
C TYR A 51 -4.83 1.26 -24.58
N GLY A 52 -3.62 1.41 -25.12
CA GLY A 52 -2.67 2.46 -24.75
C GLY A 52 -3.21 3.89 -24.85
N ASP A 53 -3.97 4.22 -25.91
CA ASP A 53 -4.59 5.52 -26.05
C ASP A 53 -5.89 5.69 -25.22
N LYS A 54 -6.37 4.60 -24.62
CA LYS A 54 -7.60 4.58 -23.83
C LYS A 54 -7.31 4.65 -22.33
N LEU A 55 -6.10 4.27 -21.90
CA LEU A 55 -5.70 4.40 -20.52
C LEU A 55 -5.52 5.88 -20.18
N VAL A 56 -6.19 6.31 -19.15
CA VAL A 56 -5.97 7.64 -18.57
C VAL A 56 -4.91 7.45 -17.51
N SER A 57 -3.67 7.85 -17.79
CA SER A 57 -2.65 7.91 -16.76
C SER A 57 -3.20 8.75 -15.60
N LEU A 58 -3.35 8.13 -14.45
CA LEU A 58 -3.75 8.81 -13.21
C LEU A 58 -2.74 9.90 -12.83
N ASP A 59 -1.55 9.84 -13.43
CA ASP A 59 -0.38 10.60 -13.03
C ASP A 59 -0.19 11.94 -13.74
N GLN A 60 -0.75 12.14 -14.92
CA GLN A 60 -0.49 13.37 -15.69
C GLN A 60 -1.08 14.63 -15.08
N ASP A 61 -2.10 14.53 -14.22
CA ASP A 61 -2.74 15.70 -13.57
C ASP A 61 -2.59 15.73 -12.04
N VAL A 62 -2.02 14.71 -11.46
CA VAL A 62 -1.81 14.63 -10.02
C VAL A 62 -0.34 14.93 -9.73
N ASN A 63 -0.01 16.21 -9.54
CA ASN A 63 1.06 16.61 -8.63
C ASN A 63 0.71 16.10 -7.21
N SER A 64 0.35 14.81 -7.10
CA SER A 64 0.31 14.13 -5.83
C SER A 64 1.75 13.81 -5.51
N PRO A 65 2.38 14.55 -4.61
CA PRO A 65 3.53 13.97 -3.98
C PRO A 65 2.97 12.70 -3.34
N LEU A 66 3.35 11.54 -3.81
CA LEU A 66 3.16 10.28 -3.11
C LEU A 66 3.99 10.33 -1.81
N GLY A 67 3.83 11.44 -1.10
CA GLY A 67 4.55 11.76 0.11
C GLY A 67 4.39 10.66 1.16
N GLY A 68 3.22 10.04 1.21
CA GLY A 68 2.99 8.89 2.08
C GLY A 68 3.84 7.66 1.73
N ILE A 69 4.19 7.49 0.47
CA ILE A 69 5.02 6.37 0.00
C ILE A 69 6.52 6.70 0.17
N THR A 70 6.88 7.96 0.34
CA THR A 70 8.27 8.34 0.60
C THR A 70 8.69 8.12 2.04
N LEU A 71 7.77 8.00 3.01
CA LEU A 71 8.13 7.75 4.41
C LEU A 71 8.83 6.39 4.60
N ASN A 72 9.93 6.39 5.32
CA ASN A 72 10.64 5.18 5.73
C ASN A 72 10.09 4.66 7.06
N ILE A 73 8.84 4.18 7.03
CA ILE A 73 8.13 3.73 8.23
C ILE A 73 8.90 2.61 8.94
N GLU A 74 9.48 1.70 8.19
CA GLU A 74 10.30 0.61 8.73
C GLU A 74 11.52 1.17 9.48
N GLY A 75 12.21 2.15 8.88
CA GLY A 75 13.35 2.83 9.51
C GLY A 75 12.94 3.55 10.79
N HIS A 76 11.83 4.28 10.79
CA HIS A 76 11.30 4.94 11.99
C HIS A 76 10.89 3.95 13.07
N PHE A 77 10.24 2.84 12.69
CA PHE A 77 9.87 1.79 13.63
C PHE A 77 11.10 1.14 14.27
N LEU A 78 12.14 0.83 13.48
CA LEU A 78 13.40 0.30 13.98
C LEU A 78 14.08 1.32 14.91
N ALA A 79 14.22 2.58 14.49
CA ALA A 79 14.83 3.64 15.28
C ALA A 79 14.15 3.84 16.64
N SER A 80 12.81 3.87 16.68
CA SER A 80 12.05 4.02 17.92
C SER A 80 12.25 2.85 18.92
N ASN A 81 12.61 1.68 18.41
CA ASN A 81 12.88 0.46 19.18
C ASN A 81 14.38 0.18 19.40
N LEU A 82 15.24 1.19 19.09
CA LEU A 82 16.69 1.21 19.34
C LEU A 82 17.09 2.47 20.11
N PRO A 83 16.47 2.80 21.27
CA PRO A 83 16.69 4.07 21.95
C PRO A 83 18.13 4.22 22.51
N GLU A 84 18.90 3.14 22.57
CA GLU A 84 20.30 3.14 23.00
C GLU A 84 21.26 3.60 21.91
N ILE A 85 20.81 3.66 20.66
CA ILE A 85 21.60 4.01 19.48
C ILE A 85 21.14 5.39 18.97
N GLU A 86 22.08 6.23 18.60
CA GLU A 86 21.77 7.45 17.85
C GLU A 86 21.37 7.05 16.42
N THR A 87 20.19 7.47 15.96
CA THR A 87 19.65 7.06 14.66
C THR A 87 19.31 8.26 13.79
N ILE A 88 19.58 8.13 12.48
CA ILE A 88 19.11 9.03 11.43
C ILE A 88 18.21 8.19 10.51
N VAL A 89 17.04 8.70 10.16
CA VAL A 89 16.12 8.05 9.23
C VAL A 89 15.89 8.96 8.03
N ILE A 90 16.10 8.44 6.83
CA ILE A 90 15.85 9.15 5.58
C ILE A 90 14.54 8.67 4.98
N ASP A 91 13.60 9.58 4.84
CA ASP A 91 12.26 9.30 4.32
C ASP A 91 12.23 9.22 2.80
N GLN A 92 13.08 9.97 2.13
CA GLN A 92 13.19 9.96 0.68
C GLN A 92 13.86 8.68 0.18
N SER A 93 13.57 8.31 -1.08
CA SER A 93 14.35 7.28 -1.76
C SER A 93 15.80 7.74 -1.89
N CYS A 94 16.73 6.91 -1.45
CA CYS A 94 18.15 7.18 -1.46
C CYS A 94 18.80 6.57 -2.72
N ASP A 95 19.60 7.35 -3.41
CA ASP A 95 20.55 6.90 -4.43
C ASP A 95 22.00 7.04 -3.90
N THR A 96 22.97 6.71 -4.73
CA THR A 96 24.38 6.74 -4.36
C THR A 96 24.89 8.14 -4.04
N ASP A 97 24.46 9.17 -4.79
CA ASP A 97 24.91 10.55 -4.61
C ASP A 97 24.35 11.13 -3.31
N MET A 98 23.06 10.88 -3.04
CA MET A 98 22.43 11.29 -1.78
C MET A 98 23.08 10.59 -0.59
N LEU A 99 23.39 9.30 -0.71
CA LEU A 99 24.08 8.55 0.34
C LEU A 99 25.46 9.14 0.63
N ASP A 100 26.22 9.45 -0.42
CA ASP A 100 27.54 10.06 -0.29
C ASP A 100 27.48 11.41 0.42
N GLN A 101 26.51 12.24 0.10
CA GLN A 101 26.30 13.51 0.78
C GLN A 101 25.98 13.30 2.26
N ILE A 102 25.04 12.39 2.59
CA ILE A 102 24.66 12.12 3.98
C ILE A 102 25.86 11.62 4.80
N LEU A 103 26.63 10.67 4.25
CA LEU A 103 27.79 10.10 4.93
C LEU A 103 28.94 11.11 5.03
N GLY A 104 29.10 12.00 4.05
CA GLY A 104 30.06 13.11 4.09
C GLY A 104 29.74 14.09 5.21
N ASP A 105 28.48 14.45 5.38
CA ASP A 105 28.00 15.35 6.42
C ASP A 105 27.97 14.71 7.82
N ASN A 106 27.93 13.37 7.91
CA ASN A 106 27.80 12.58 9.14
C ASN A 106 28.86 11.47 9.20
N GLN A 107 30.14 11.84 9.28
CA GLN A 107 31.24 10.87 9.27
C GLN A 107 31.26 9.91 10.46
N ASP A 108 30.59 10.27 11.55
CA ASP A 108 30.44 9.46 12.77
C ASP A 108 29.41 8.31 12.64
N ILE A 109 28.68 8.20 11.53
CA ILE A 109 27.84 7.05 11.23
C ILE A 109 28.71 5.81 11.14
N THR A 110 28.35 4.78 11.90
CA THR A 110 29.07 3.50 11.95
C THR A 110 28.29 2.36 11.30
N HIS A 111 26.96 2.46 11.25
CA HIS A 111 26.06 1.41 10.78
C HIS A 111 25.07 1.97 9.76
N ILE A 112 24.74 1.18 8.74
CA ILE A 112 23.74 1.50 7.72
C ILE A 112 22.71 0.39 7.68
N GLY A 113 21.44 0.74 7.88
CA GLY A 113 20.29 -0.13 7.68
C GLY A 113 19.60 0.19 6.35
N LEU A 114 19.62 -0.72 5.40
CA LEU A 114 19.01 -0.54 4.09
C LEU A 114 17.73 -1.36 3.99
N THR A 115 16.60 -0.68 3.76
CA THR A 115 15.31 -1.35 3.48
C THR A 115 15.22 -1.67 1.99
N ALA A 116 15.21 -2.96 1.67
CA ALA A 116 15.07 -3.48 0.33
C ALA A 116 13.60 -3.69 -0.02
N TYR A 117 13.10 -2.98 -1.03
CA TYR A 117 11.81 -3.21 -1.66
C TYR A 117 11.97 -4.02 -2.94
N VAL A 118 10.96 -4.83 -3.29
CA VAL A 118 10.99 -5.57 -4.57
C VAL A 118 10.92 -4.61 -5.76
N SER A 119 10.16 -3.53 -5.60
CA SER A 119 9.98 -2.47 -6.59
C SER A 119 11.21 -1.57 -6.84
N GLY A 120 12.27 -1.72 -6.08
CA GLY A 120 13.52 -0.98 -6.24
C GLY A 120 14.72 -1.90 -6.09
N MET A 121 14.61 -3.13 -6.54
CA MET A 121 15.61 -4.16 -6.36
C MET A 121 16.95 -3.79 -7.03
N ASP A 122 16.91 -3.26 -8.24
CA ASP A 122 18.08 -2.75 -8.99
C ASP A 122 18.81 -1.66 -8.20
N LYS A 123 18.08 -0.65 -7.72
CA LYS A 123 18.62 0.45 -6.92
C LYS A 123 19.18 -0.02 -5.59
N THR A 124 18.50 -0.99 -4.96
CA THR A 124 19.00 -1.62 -3.73
C THR A 124 20.33 -2.32 -3.97
N ILE A 125 20.46 -3.06 -5.08
CA ILE A 125 21.70 -3.74 -5.48
C ILE A 125 22.82 -2.74 -5.71
N ASP A 126 22.56 -1.63 -6.40
CA ASP A 126 23.54 -0.57 -6.66
C ASP A 126 24.02 0.07 -5.36
N LEU A 127 23.11 0.38 -4.43
CA LEU A 127 23.46 0.90 -3.11
C LEU A 127 24.32 -0.08 -2.30
N ILE A 128 23.97 -1.37 -2.29
CA ILE A 128 24.77 -2.39 -1.58
C ILE A 128 26.20 -2.42 -2.10
N LYS A 129 26.37 -2.47 -3.43
CA LYS A 129 27.70 -2.49 -4.06
C LYS A 129 28.47 -1.21 -3.72
N HIS A 130 27.83 -0.05 -3.89
CA HIS A 130 28.45 1.24 -3.61
C HIS A 130 28.91 1.37 -2.15
N ILE A 131 28.08 0.94 -1.18
CA ILE A 131 28.45 0.98 0.23
C ILE A 131 29.64 0.06 0.51
N GLN A 132 29.63 -1.16 0.00
CA GLN A 132 30.71 -2.13 0.22
C GLN A 132 32.03 -1.70 -0.42
N GLU A 133 32.00 -1.01 -1.56
CA GLU A 133 33.18 -0.53 -2.28
C GLU A 133 33.74 0.75 -1.67
N LYS A 134 32.90 1.72 -1.36
CA LYS A 134 33.34 3.07 -0.96
C LYS A 134 33.45 3.26 0.55
N TYR A 135 32.66 2.52 1.32
CA TYR A 135 32.56 2.64 2.77
C TYR A 135 32.71 1.27 3.48
N PRO A 136 33.79 0.52 3.19
CA PRO A 136 33.98 -0.84 3.72
C PRO A 136 34.09 -0.89 5.26
N GLU A 137 34.37 0.25 5.89
CA GLU A 137 34.44 0.38 7.35
C GLU A 137 33.04 0.51 8.00
N LYS A 138 31.98 0.73 7.21
CA LYS A 138 30.60 0.83 7.72
C LYS A 138 29.93 -0.54 7.77
N GLU A 139 29.25 -0.82 8.86
CA GLU A 139 28.47 -2.04 9.01
C GLU A 139 27.14 -1.93 8.25
N LEU A 140 26.95 -2.73 7.20
CA LEU A 140 25.74 -2.75 6.38
C LEU A 140 24.78 -3.86 6.77
N TYR A 141 23.54 -3.52 7.10
CA TYR A 141 22.41 -4.45 7.32
C TYR A 141 21.33 -4.23 6.27
N VAL A 142 20.86 -5.32 5.67
CA VAL A 142 19.80 -5.25 4.64
C VAL A 142 18.57 -6.00 5.12
N GLY A 143 17.42 -5.34 5.12
CA GLY A 143 16.14 -5.90 5.53
C GLY A 143 15.02 -5.56 4.56
N GLY A 144 13.78 -5.86 4.95
CA GLY A 144 12.61 -5.62 4.12
C GLY A 144 12.25 -6.79 3.20
N VAL A 145 11.14 -6.67 2.49
CA VAL A 145 10.58 -7.74 1.64
C VAL A 145 11.53 -8.13 0.49
N GLY A 146 12.31 -7.19 -0.04
CA GLY A 146 13.33 -7.47 -1.06
C GLY A 146 14.47 -8.35 -0.57
N ALA A 147 14.77 -8.31 0.75
CA ALA A 147 15.88 -9.05 1.34
C ALA A 147 15.72 -10.58 1.27
N VAL A 148 14.51 -11.10 1.00
CA VAL A 148 14.29 -12.55 0.82
C VAL A 148 14.64 -13.04 -0.58
N TYR A 149 14.89 -12.13 -1.53
CA TYR A 149 15.25 -12.51 -2.90
C TYR A 149 16.73 -12.88 -3.03
N PRO A 150 17.06 -13.90 -3.81
CA PRO A 150 18.44 -14.35 -4.01
C PRO A 150 19.35 -13.27 -4.61
N HIS A 151 18.78 -12.27 -5.30
CA HIS A 151 19.53 -11.12 -5.85
C HIS A 151 20.31 -10.35 -4.77
N ILE A 152 19.70 -10.16 -3.59
CA ILE A 152 20.37 -9.50 -2.46
C ILE A 152 21.49 -10.39 -1.91
N GLU A 153 21.21 -11.69 -1.74
CA GLU A 153 22.21 -12.64 -1.26
C GLU A 153 23.42 -12.78 -2.20
N ALA A 154 23.21 -12.57 -3.50
CA ALA A 154 24.26 -12.65 -4.51
C ALA A 154 25.25 -11.47 -4.47
N VAL A 155 24.86 -10.31 -3.93
CA VAL A 155 25.67 -9.09 -3.93
C VAL A 155 26.21 -8.71 -2.55
N ILE A 156 25.57 -9.13 -1.47
CA ILE A 156 26.06 -8.82 -0.11
C ILE A 156 27.19 -9.75 0.29
N GLN A 157 28.28 -9.18 0.80
CA GLN A 157 29.46 -9.96 1.22
C GLN A 157 29.20 -10.79 2.48
N GLU A 158 28.53 -10.21 3.45
CA GLU A 158 28.24 -10.84 4.74
C GLU A 158 26.77 -11.26 4.86
N LYS A 159 26.47 -12.51 4.50
CA LYS A 159 25.09 -13.04 4.47
C LYS A 159 24.37 -13.00 5.83
N ASN A 160 25.11 -13.05 6.93
CA ASN A 160 24.55 -12.95 8.28
C ASN A 160 23.98 -11.54 8.60
N LYS A 161 24.28 -10.55 7.76
CA LYS A 161 23.73 -9.18 7.84
C LYS A 161 22.44 -8.97 7.03
N ILE A 162 21.92 -10.03 6.41
CA ILE A 162 20.62 -10.00 5.74
C ILE A 162 19.51 -10.37 6.73
N CYS A 163 18.62 -9.43 6.99
CA CYS A 163 17.44 -9.62 7.83
C CYS A 163 16.26 -10.11 7.00
N THR A 164 15.95 -11.39 7.09
CA THR A 164 14.77 -12.01 6.46
C THR A 164 13.69 -12.41 7.47
N ALA A 165 13.69 -11.76 8.63
CA ALA A 165 12.81 -11.98 9.76
C ALA A 165 12.47 -10.64 10.45
N GLU A 166 12.10 -10.66 11.72
CA GLU A 166 11.75 -9.47 12.50
C GLU A 166 13.01 -8.59 12.75
N GLY A 167 12.92 -7.33 12.31
CA GLY A 167 14.07 -6.42 12.22
C GLY A 167 14.58 -5.91 13.56
N VAL A 168 13.70 -5.65 14.55
CA VAL A 168 14.14 -5.13 15.87
C VAL A 168 15.02 -6.14 16.57
N SER A 169 14.58 -7.39 16.70
CA SER A 169 15.35 -8.47 17.35
C SER A 169 16.63 -8.75 16.59
N PHE A 170 16.57 -8.70 15.24
CA PHE A 170 17.75 -8.89 14.40
C PHE A 170 18.82 -7.82 14.69
N LEU A 171 18.46 -6.54 14.61
CA LEU A 171 19.40 -5.45 14.83
C LEU A 171 19.91 -5.41 16.27
N ARG A 172 19.03 -5.57 17.26
CA ARG A 172 19.44 -5.59 18.66
C ARG A 172 20.50 -6.68 18.94
N LYS A 173 20.33 -7.86 18.34
CA LYS A 173 21.32 -8.93 18.42
C LYS A 173 22.69 -8.52 17.82
N HIS A 174 22.69 -7.94 16.62
CA HIS A 174 23.93 -7.56 15.93
C HIS A 174 24.63 -6.36 16.58
N LEU A 175 23.85 -5.46 17.17
CA LEU A 175 24.36 -4.28 17.89
C LEU A 175 24.76 -4.60 19.36
N GLY A 176 24.64 -5.86 19.78
CA GLY A 176 24.99 -6.27 21.15
C GLY A 176 24.02 -5.75 22.22
N LEU A 177 22.78 -5.41 21.84
CA LEU A 177 21.75 -4.91 22.75
C LEU A 177 20.90 -6.03 23.33
N SER A 178 20.33 -5.80 24.52
CA SER A 178 19.36 -6.71 25.11
C SER A 178 18.10 -6.81 24.25
N GLN A 179 17.54 -8.01 24.11
CA GLN A 179 16.29 -8.21 23.35
C GLN A 179 15.12 -7.57 24.08
N LEU A 180 14.21 -6.94 23.32
CA LEU A 180 12.96 -6.42 23.86
C LEU A 180 11.93 -7.54 23.97
N LYS A 181 11.16 -7.53 25.05
CA LYS A 181 9.91 -8.29 25.09
C LYS A 181 8.86 -7.59 24.24
N SER A 182 7.84 -8.33 23.81
CA SER A 182 6.78 -7.79 22.96
C SER A 182 6.13 -6.54 23.56
N GLU A 183 5.84 -6.53 24.85
CA GLU A 183 5.22 -5.41 25.57
C GLU A 183 6.14 -4.18 25.72
N GLU A 184 7.45 -4.35 25.57
CA GLU A 184 8.44 -3.26 25.63
C GLU A 184 8.57 -2.52 24.28
N MET A 185 8.14 -3.14 23.18
CA MET A 185 8.15 -2.50 21.86
C MET A 185 7.27 -1.25 21.86
N ARG A 186 7.71 -0.21 21.17
CA ARG A 186 7.04 1.09 21.15
C ARG A 186 6.08 1.21 19.98
N ILE A 187 4.93 1.86 20.22
CA ILE A 187 4.12 2.39 19.12
C ILE A 187 4.95 3.47 18.44
N THR A 188 5.08 3.38 17.14
CA THR A 188 5.77 4.37 16.33
C THR A 188 4.75 5.20 15.59
N SER A 189 4.93 6.52 15.61
CA SER A 189 4.10 7.45 14.83
C SER A 189 4.98 8.44 14.07
N VAL A 190 4.64 8.69 12.82
CA VAL A 190 5.39 9.60 11.94
C VAL A 190 4.40 10.45 11.15
N HIS A 191 4.63 11.76 11.13
CA HIS A 191 3.85 12.67 10.30
C HIS A 191 4.28 12.58 8.83
N GLY A 192 3.33 12.53 7.93
CA GLY A 192 3.58 12.46 6.50
C GLY A 192 2.38 12.88 5.67
N GLN A 193 2.41 12.55 4.40
CA GLN A 193 1.31 12.80 3.47
C GLN A 193 0.67 11.45 3.10
N ALA A 194 -0.61 11.29 3.33
CA ALA A 194 -1.36 10.15 2.81
C ALA A 194 -1.92 10.49 1.43
N ALA A 195 -1.65 9.65 0.47
CA ALA A 195 -2.27 9.71 -0.83
C ALA A 195 -3.66 9.05 -0.76
N PHE A 196 -4.68 9.88 -0.73
CA PHE A 196 -6.06 9.44 -1.00
C PHE A 196 -6.32 9.73 -2.47
N ILE A 197 -6.13 8.74 -3.33
CA ILE A 197 -6.25 8.95 -4.78
C ILE A 197 -7.54 9.72 -5.08
N PRO A 198 -7.51 10.89 -5.74
CA PRO A 198 -6.37 11.57 -6.33
C PRO A 198 -5.74 12.68 -5.46
N LEU A 199 -5.95 12.71 -4.15
CA LEU A 199 -5.57 13.82 -3.28
C LEU A 199 -4.55 13.39 -2.23
N SER A 200 -3.53 14.23 -2.01
CA SER A 200 -2.59 14.11 -0.91
C SER A 200 -3.05 14.94 0.30
N ARG A 201 -2.88 14.42 1.50
CA ARG A 201 -3.25 15.09 2.74
C ARG A 201 -2.30 14.73 3.88
N PRO A 202 -2.03 15.68 4.82
CA PRO A 202 -1.32 15.36 6.05
C PRO A 202 -2.00 14.21 6.80
N ALA A 203 -1.19 13.26 7.27
CA ALA A 203 -1.64 12.13 8.05
C ALA A 203 -0.54 11.65 9.00
N ILE A 204 -0.93 10.91 10.03
CA ILE A 204 -0.02 10.29 10.97
C ILE A 204 0.04 8.79 10.65
N TYR A 205 1.22 8.29 10.35
CA TYR A 205 1.47 6.87 10.12
C TYR A 205 1.81 6.20 11.44
N VAL A 206 1.10 5.13 11.79
CA VAL A 206 1.21 4.48 13.09
C VAL A 206 1.45 2.98 12.92
N VAL A 207 2.38 2.43 13.69
CA VAL A 207 2.65 1.00 13.79
C VAL A 207 2.32 0.53 15.21
N THR A 208 1.30 -0.33 15.36
CA THR A 208 0.84 -0.87 16.65
C THR A 208 1.06 -2.37 16.78
N GLN A 209 1.34 -3.07 15.67
CA GLN A 209 1.59 -4.50 15.63
C GLN A 209 2.48 -4.88 14.46
N LEU A 210 3.06 -6.07 14.51
CA LEU A 210 3.84 -6.65 13.43
C LEU A 210 3.20 -7.93 12.91
N GLY A 211 3.43 -8.22 11.63
CA GLY A 211 2.98 -9.45 10.99
C GLY A 211 1.47 -9.53 10.79
N CYS A 212 1.02 -10.70 10.35
CA CYS A 212 -0.39 -11.00 10.08
C CYS A 212 -0.68 -12.41 10.53
N PHE A 213 -1.85 -12.67 11.11
CA PHE A 213 -2.26 -14.01 11.52
C PHE A 213 -2.83 -14.86 10.37
N ASN A 214 -3.21 -14.22 9.25
CA ASN A 214 -3.66 -14.95 8.06
C ASN A 214 -2.49 -15.70 7.44
N ASN A 215 -2.74 -16.94 7.01
CA ASN A 215 -1.72 -17.79 6.40
C ASN A 215 -1.96 -17.95 4.90
N CYS A 216 -2.08 -16.82 4.19
CA CYS A 216 -2.22 -16.83 2.73
C CYS A 216 -0.95 -17.42 2.10
N ASP A 217 -1.13 -18.35 1.16
CA ASP A 217 -0.05 -19.15 0.56
C ASP A 217 0.89 -18.34 -0.36
N PHE A 218 0.40 -17.22 -0.89
CA PHE A 218 1.14 -16.26 -1.72
C PHE A 218 1.85 -15.16 -0.91
N CYS A 219 1.46 -14.96 0.37
CA CYS A 219 1.87 -13.79 1.14
C CYS A 219 3.10 -14.07 2.00
N ILE A 220 4.07 -13.15 1.94
CA ILE A 220 5.32 -13.25 2.70
C ILE A 220 5.19 -12.78 4.15
N THR A 221 4.18 -11.97 4.46
CA THR A 221 4.11 -11.23 5.72
C THR A 221 4.24 -12.13 6.97
N ASN A 222 3.49 -13.23 7.03
CA ASN A 222 3.54 -14.14 8.18
C ASN A 222 4.79 -15.05 8.20
N LYS A 223 5.57 -15.06 7.12
CA LYS A 223 6.82 -15.80 7.01
C LYS A 223 8.02 -14.96 7.47
N MET A 224 7.96 -13.65 7.25
CA MET A 224 8.98 -12.71 7.72
C MET A 224 8.72 -12.26 9.16
N HIS A 225 7.49 -11.92 9.47
CA HIS A 225 7.09 -11.38 10.75
C HIS A 225 6.07 -12.31 11.39
N ARG A 226 6.48 -13.06 12.39
CA ARG A 226 5.52 -13.76 13.25
C ARG A 226 4.54 -12.72 13.78
N TYR A 227 3.23 -13.03 13.71
CA TYR A 227 2.21 -12.14 14.24
C TYR A 227 2.51 -11.76 15.70
N ASN A 228 2.70 -10.48 15.93
CA ASN A 228 3.06 -9.93 17.23
C ASN A 228 2.25 -8.66 17.50
N PRO A 229 1.10 -8.77 18.18
CA PRO A 229 0.32 -7.63 18.64
C PRO A 229 0.97 -7.03 19.90
N PHE A 230 2.08 -6.32 19.75
CA PHE A 230 2.86 -5.78 20.86
C PHE A 230 2.14 -4.65 21.63
N SER A 231 1.08 -4.08 21.05
CA SER A 231 0.30 -3.02 21.69
C SER A 231 -0.99 -3.59 22.28
N LYS A 232 -1.11 -3.52 23.61
CA LYS A 232 -2.37 -3.77 24.32
C LYS A 232 -3.35 -2.59 24.15
N SER A 233 -4.62 -2.82 24.46
CA SER A 233 -5.67 -1.78 24.34
C SER A 233 -5.32 -0.49 25.07
N GLU A 234 -4.78 -0.58 26.28
CA GLU A 234 -4.44 0.58 27.12
C GLU A 234 -3.36 1.44 26.44
N LYS A 235 -2.39 0.82 25.77
CA LYS A 235 -1.32 1.52 25.07
C LYS A 235 -1.85 2.25 23.81
N ILE A 236 -2.74 1.61 23.08
CA ILE A 236 -3.40 2.21 21.90
C ILE A 236 -4.36 3.33 22.35
N ILE A 237 -5.15 3.10 23.40
CA ILE A 237 -6.03 4.11 23.98
C ILE A 237 -5.23 5.34 24.39
N ASN A 238 -4.16 5.15 25.18
CA ASN A 238 -3.31 6.26 25.62
C ASN A 238 -2.72 7.05 24.45
N PHE A 239 -2.31 6.36 23.39
CA PHE A 239 -1.81 7.02 22.18
C PHE A 239 -2.86 7.94 21.54
N PHE A 240 -4.07 7.44 21.27
CA PHE A 240 -5.13 8.22 20.65
C PHE A 240 -5.71 9.29 21.59
N ASP A 241 -5.81 9.00 22.87
CA ASP A 241 -6.23 9.97 23.88
C ASP A 241 -5.28 11.18 23.94
N GLN A 242 -3.98 10.93 23.96
CA GLN A 242 -2.98 12.00 23.91
C GLN A 242 -3.01 12.75 22.58
N LEU A 243 -3.14 12.04 21.45
CA LEU A 243 -3.26 12.67 20.14
C LEU A 243 -4.45 13.64 20.11
N MET A 244 -5.64 13.20 20.52
CA MET A 244 -6.85 14.03 20.52
C MET A 244 -6.79 15.19 21.50
N LYS A 245 -6.14 15.03 22.65
CA LYS A 245 -5.98 16.11 23.64
C LYS A 245 -4.96 17.16 23.23
N ASN A 246 -3.96 16.77 22.43
CA ASN A 246 -2.87 17.66 22.01
C ASN A 246 -3.13 18.34 20.66
N THR A 247 -4.20 17.96 19.95
CA THR A 247 -4.62 18.57 18.69
C THR A 247 -5.96 19.27 18.85
N ASN A 248 -6.17 20.36 18.11
CA ASN A 248 -7.42 21.12 18.09
C ASN A 248 -8.17 20.97 16.74
N HIS A 249 -7.78 19.99 15.95
CA HIS A 249 -8.35 19.69 14.65
C HIS A 249 -8.46 18.19 14.44
N ASP A 250 -9.24 17.81 13.42
CA ASP A 250 -9.41 16.41 13.06
C ASP A 250 -8.16 15.85 12.37
N GLU A 251 -7.79 14.63 12.74
CA GLU A 251 -6.58 13.96 12.26
C GLU A 251 -6.90 12.75 11.40
N PHE A 252 -6.07 12.51 10.38
CA PHE A 252 -6.04 11.26 9.62
C PHE A 252 -4.90 10.38 10.11
N VAL A 253 -5.22 9.14 10.44
CA VAL A 253 -4.24 8.17 10.93
C VAL A 253 -4.21 6.94 10.04
N VAL A 254 -3.04 6.65 9.48
CA VAL A 254 -2.77 5.47 8.67
C VAL A 254 -2.18 4.38 9.57
N LEU A 255 -2.91 3.30 9.74
CA LEU A 255 -2.43 2.10 10.42
C LEU A 255 -1.58 1.28 9.45
N CYS A 256 -0.30 1.14 9.74
CA CYS A 256 0.69 0.52 8.84
C CYS A 256 0.79 -1.01 9.01
N GLU A 257 -0.19 -1.61 9.61
CA GLU A 257 -0.26 -3.05 9.81
C GLU A 257 -0.79 -3.77 8.56
N PRO A 258 -0.30 -4.98 8.27
CA PRO A 258 -0.82 -5.77 7.14
C PRO A 258 -2.28 -6.20 7.29
N ASN A 259 -2.83 -6.17 8.51
CA ASN A 259 -4.21 -6.45 8.83
C ASN A 259 -4.61 -5.67 10.10
N ALA A 260 -4.99 -4.42 9.93
CA ALA A 260 -5.39 -3.51 10.98
C ALA A 260 -6.63 -4.02 11.75
N PHE A 261 -6.88 -3.41 12.90
CA PHE A 261 -7.97 -3.77 13.81
C PHE A 261 -7.86 -5.17 14.43
N ASN A 262 -6.63 -5.70 14.51
CA ASN A 262 -6.32 -6.95 15.19
C ASN A 262 -5.35 -6.71 16.36
N PRO A 263 -5.43 -7.52 17.43
CA PRO A 263 -6.50 -8.50 17.72
C PRO A 263 -7.86 -7.79 17.90
N VAL A 264 -8.91 -8.41 17.39
CA VAL A 264 -10.27 -7.85 17.47
C VAL A 264 -10.67 -7.46 18.90
N ALA A 265 -10.34 -8.30 19.89
CA ALA A 265 -10.64 -8.02 21.29
C ALA A 265 -9.95 -6.75 21.82
N VAL A 266 -8.75 -6.46 21.36
CA VAL A 266 -8.00 -5.22 21.70
C VAL A 266 -8.70 -4.01 21.09
N TRP A 267 -8.99 -4.06 19.80
CA TRP A 267 -9.64 -2.95 19.09
C TRP A 267 -11.09 -2.72 19.48
N LYS A 268 -11.84 -3.76 19.90
CA LYS A 268 -13.16 -3.56 20.51
C LYS A 268 -13.05 -2.69 21.76
N ARG A 269 -12.12 -2.98 22.66
CA ARG A 269 -11.90 -2.15 23.87
C ARG A 269 -11.47 -0.73 23.53
N VAL A 270 -10.65 -0.56 22.47
CA VAL A 270 -10.26 0.77 21.99
C VAL A 270 -11.50 1.55 21.54
N PHE A 271 -12.31 0.98 20.65
CA PHE A 271 -13.53 1.64 20.17
C PHE A 271 -14.54 1.89 21.30
N ASP A 272 -14.77 0.92 22.17
CA ASP A 272 -15.68 1.08 23.33
C ASP A 272 -15.24 2.25 24.21
N PHE A 273 -13.94 2.39 24.50
CA PHE A 273 -13.42 3.53 25.25
C PHE A 273 -13.74 4.87 24.56
N PHE A 274 -13.54 4.99 23.26
CA PHE A 274 -13.79 6.22 22.52
C PHE A 274 -15.28 6.46 22.19
N ILE A 275 -16.13 5.47 22.35
CA ILE A 275 -17.59 5.59 22.37
C ILE A 275 -18.04 6.17 23.72
N GLU A 276 -17.64 5.55 24.84
CA GLU A 276 -18.01 5.95 26.19
C GLU A 276 -17.52 7.36 26.54
N ASN A 277 -16.37 7.75 26.01
CA ASN A 277 -15.72 9.03 26.28
C ASN A 277 -15.85 10.05 25.14
N ALA A 278 -16.68 9.81 24.13
CA ALA A 278 -16.79 10.65 22.92
C ALA A 278 -17.09 12.13 23.23
N LYS A 279 -17.84 12.40 24.29
CA LYS A 279 -18.20 13.75 24.74
C LYS A 279 -17.01 14.59 25.23
N PHE A 280 -15.87 13.98 25.50
CA PHE A 280 -14.66 14.67 25.98
C PHE A 280 -13.72 15.07 24.83
N TYR A 281 -14.07 14.73 23.58
CA TYR A 281 -13.27 15.03 22.39
C TYR A 281 -14.07 15.84 21.38
N ASP A 282 -13.62 17.07 21.13
CA ASP A 282 -14.23 17.95 20.12
C ASP A 282 -13.80 17.54 18.71
N ASN A 283 -12.56 17.06 18.57
CA ASN A 283 -11.98 16.57 17.31
C ASN A 283 -12.25 15.08 17.06
N LYS A 284 -12.03 14.65 15.83
CA LYS A 284 -12.18 13.26 15.38
C LYS A 284 -10.85 12.74 14.83
N VAL A 285 -10.65 11.43 14.95
CA VAL A 285 -9.56 10.73 14.29
C VAL A 285 -10.15 9.79 13.24
N PHE A 286 -9.71 9.96 12.00
CA PHE A 286 -10.12 9.18 10.85
C PHE A 286 -9.08 8.11 10.55
N LEU A 287 -9.43 6.85 10.82
CA LEU A 287 -8.55 5.70 10.66
C LEU A 287 -8.58 5.19 9.21
N PHE A 288 -7.40 5.00 8.68
CA PHE A 288 -7.12 4.33 7.41
C PHE A 288 -6.29 3.08 7.69
N GLY A 289 -6.64 1.92 7.11
CA GLY A 289 -5.80 0.75 7.26
C GLY A 289 -6.24 -0.44 6.40
N PRO A 290 -5.29 -1.32 6.06
CA PRO A 290 -5.62 -2.60 5.47
C PRO A 290 -6.30 -3.50 6.50
N SER A 291 -7.32 -4.24 6.08
CA SER A 291 -8.00 -5.20 6.95
C SER A 291 -8.56 -6.36 6.14
N SER A 292 -9.13 -7.36 6.79
CA SER A 292 -9.88 -8.42 6.12
C SER A 292 -11.38 -8.26 6.38
N ILE A 293 -12.21 -8.72 5.44
CA ILE A 293 -13.68 -8.74 5.61
C ILE A 293 -14.05 -9.50 6.89
N LYS A 294 -13.39 -10.65 7.14
CA LYS A 294 -13.56 -11.44 8.35
C LYS A 294 -13.26 -10.67 9.64
N THR A 295 -12.25 -9.80 9.63
CA THR A 295 -11.95 -8.94 10.78
C THR A 295 -13.02 -7.88 10.97
N LEU A 296 -13.36 -7.16 9.90
CA LEU A 296 -14.33 -6.06 9.95
C LEU A 296 -15.73 -6.52 10.36
N SER A 297 -16.15 -7.72 9.92
CA SER A 297 -17.46 -8.29 10.28
C SER A 297 -17.63 -8.58 11.77
N GLN A 298 -16.57 -8.54 12.56
CA GLN A 298 -16.62 -8.74 14.00
C GLN A 298 -16.90 -7.46 14.80
N PHE A 299 -16.93 -6.29 14.14
CA PHE A 299 -17.22 -5.01 14.76
C PHE A 299 -18.64 -4.53 14.46
N ASP A 300 -19.22 -3.81 15.40
CA ASP A 300 -20.40 -2.99 15.16
C ASP A 300 -19.95 -1.67 14.48
N LEU A 301 -19.81 -1.71 13.15
CA LEU A 301 -19.35 -0.57 12.37
C LEU A 301 -20.30 0.63 12.49
N GLU A 302 -21.59 0.37 12.64
CA GLU A 302 -22.61 1.42 12.79
C GLU A 302 -22.38 2.18 14.08
N LYS A 303 -22.25 1.48 15.20
CA LYS A 303 -21.96 2.08 16.50
C LYS A 303 -20.64 2.86 16.49
N ILE A 304 -19.58 2.30 15.88
CA ILE A 304 -18.28 3.00 15.74
C ILE A 304 -18.46 4.31 14.95
N GLN A 305 -19.16 4.27 13.81
CA GLN A 305 -19.30 5.45 12.97
C GLN A 305 -20.17 6.54 13.59
N TYR A 306 -21.23 6.18 14.30
CA TYR A 306 -22.13 7.18 14.90
C TYR A 306 -21.65 7.69 16.27
N GLU A 307 -21.11 6.82 17.12
CA GLU A 307 -20.91 7.14 18.53
C GLU A 307 -19.44 7.38 18.91
N SER A 308 -18.45 6.77 18.23
CA SER A 308 -17.03 6.91 18.58
C SER A 308 -16.42 8.23 18.10
N SER A 309 -15.40 8.73 18.81
CA SER A 309 -14.50 9.78 18.30
C SER A 309 -13.45 9.25 17.31
N LEU A 310 -13.18 7.93 17.34
CA LEU A 310 -12.41 7.25 16.29
C LEU A 310 -13.37 6.79 15.20
N LYS A 311 -13.15 7.24 13.96
CA LYS A 311 -13.97 6.88 12.79
C LYS A 311 -13.16 6.02 11.84
N ILE A 312 -13.73 4.95 11.30
CA ILE A 312 -13.11 4.22 10.20
C ILE A 312 -13.40 5.01 8.92
N PHE A 313 -12.35 5.53 8.31
CA PHE A 313 -12.46 6.37 7.12
C PHE A 313 -12.24 5.59 5.83
N PHE A 314 -11.17 4.81 5.79
CA PHE A 314 -10.77 4.08 4.59
C PHE A 314 -10.32 2.67 4.95
N VAL A 315 -10.79 1.69 4.19
CA VAL A 315 -10.37 0.30 4.36
C VAL A 315 -9.86 -0.25 3.03
N ASN A 316 -8.62 -0.77 3.07
CA ASN A 316 -8.06 -1.59 2.01
C ASN A 316 -8.17 -3.07 2.40
N TYR A 317 -8.76 -3.90 1.54
CA TYR A 317 -8.90 -5.34 1.82
C TYR A 317 -8.65 -6.19 0.56
N GLY A 318 -8.09 -7.38 0.78
CA GLY A 318 -7.84 -8.32 -0.30
C GLY A 318 -9.01 -9.28 -0.48
N ILE A 319 -9.61 -9.29 -1.65
CA ILE A 319 -10.49 -10.36 -2.11
C ILE A 319 -9.63 -11.51 -2.65
N GLU A 320 -8.54 -11.18 -3.30
CA GLU A 320 -7.49 -12.00 -3.88
C GLU A 320 -7.97 -12.81 -5.09
N LYS A 321 -9.00 -13.62 -4.94
CA LYS A 321 -9.63 -14.33 -6.05
C LYS A 321 -11.11 -14.62 -5.79
N THR A 322 -11.88 -14.67 -6.87
CA THR A 322 -13.33 -14.97 -6.89
C THR A 322 -13.63 -16.24 -7.67
N VAL A 323 -12.70 -16.69 -8.54
CA VAL A 323 -12.85 -17.90 -9.36
C VAL A 323 -12.27 -19.09 -8.61
N GLY A 324 -13.07 -20.14 -8.41
CA GLY A 324 -12.72 -21.31 -7.60
C GLY A 324 -12.85 -21.05 -6.10
N GLU A 325 -12.08 -21.79 -5.29
CA GLU A 325 -12.08 -21.58 -3.84
C GLU A 325 -11.39 -20.26 -3.45
N GLY A 326 -12.14 -19.39 -2.79
CA GLY A 326 -11.61 -18.13 -2.24
C GLY A 326 -10.77 -18.33 -0.97
N TYR A 327 -10.23 -17.24 -0.44
CA TYR A 327 -9.48 -17.28 0.81
C TYR A 327 -10.39 -17.14 2.04
N GLU A 328 -10.13 -17.94 3.07
CA GLU A 328 -10.90 -17.96 4.34
C GLU A 328 -10.99 -16.59 5.03
N LYS A 329 -10.00 -15.71 4.80
CA LYS A 329 -10.01 -14.34 5.33
C LYS A 329 -11.15 -13.47 4.81
N ASN A 330 -11.79 -13.85 3.71
CA ASN A 330 -12.89 -13.11 3.12
C ASN A 330 -14.24 -13.45 3.77
N GLY A 331 -14.35 -14.56 4.45
CA GLY A 331 -15.46 -15.11 5.24
C GLY A 331 -16.84 -14.47 5.06
N GLY A 332 -17.88 -15.26 4.96
CA GLY A 332 -19.25 -14.75 4.94
C GLY A 332 -19.68 -14.11 3.62
N ASP A 333 -20.20 -12.88 3.67
CA ASP A 333 -20.71 -12.13 2.52
C ASP A 333 -19.85 -10.85 2.28
N PRO A 334 -18.79 -10.90 1.47
CA PRO A 334 -17.99 -9.72 1.16
C PRO A 334 -18.79 -8.61 0.47
N LYS A 335 -19.68 -8.93 -0.46
CA LYS A 335 -20.51 -7.93 -1.16
C LYS A 335 -21.47 -7.22 -0.19
N GLY A 336 -22.08 -7.97 0.74
CA GLY A 336 -22.92 -7.38 1.78
C GLY A 336 -22.14 -6.47 2.73
N MET A 337 -20.94 -6.87 3.14
CA MET A 337 -20.08 -6.04 3.99
C MET A 337 -19.66 -4.74 3.29
N ILE A 338 -19.32 -4.80 2.00
CA ILE A 338 -18.97 -3.61 1.22
C ILE A 338 -20.15 -2.65 1.14
N ARG A 339 -21.35 -3.15 0.81
CA ARG A 339 -22.58 -2.34 0.82
C ARG A 339 -22.86 -1.73 2.21
N HIS A 340 -22.57 -2.47 3.28
CA HIS A 340 -22.71 -1.95 4.64
C HIS A 340 -21.72 -0.80 4.90
N MET A 341 -20.45 -0.97 4.60
CA MET A 341 -19.43 0.10 4.72
C MET A 341 -19.79 1.32 3.88
N ASN A 342 -20.29 1.10 2.65
CA ASN A 342 -20.71 2.19 1.76
C ASN A 342 -21.82 3.06 2.40
N ARG A 343 -22.83 2.42 3.03
CA ARG A 343 -23.90 3.15 3.74
C ARG A 343 -23.38 3.98 4.93
N LEU A 344 -22.27 3.57 5.53
CA LEU A 344 -21.64 4.26 6.66
C LEU A 344 -20.63 5.34 6.24
N GLY A 345 -20.48 5.61 4.95
CA GLY A 345 -19.52 6.61 4.45
C GLY A 345 -18.07 6.14 4.50
N ILE A 346 -17.81 4.85 4.70
CA ILE A 346 -16.46 4.28 4.68
C ILE A 346 -16.02 4.12 3.23
N VAL A 347 -14.88 4.71 2.90
CA VAL A 347 -14.24 4.55 1.58
C VAL A 347 -13.59 3.18 1.51
N THR A 348 -13.77 2.49 0.40
CA THR A 348 -13.35 1.10 0.24
C THR A 348 -12.42 0.92 -0.96
N ASN A 349 -11.36 0.17 -0.75
CA ASN A 349 -10.46 -0.30 -1.79
C ASN A 349 -10.30 -1.82 -1.68
N HIS A 350 -10.47 -2.56 -2.77
CA HIS A 350 -10.13 -3.97 -2.75
C HIS A 350 -9.05 -4.34 -3.76
N SER A 351 -8.31 -5.38 -3.41
CA SER A 351 -7.29 -5.96 -4.28
C SER A 351 -7.66 -7.36 -4.70
N TYR A 352 -7.33 -7.73 -5.94
CA TYR A 352 -7.41 -9.09 -6.41
C TYR A 352 -6.17 -9.47 -7.24
N ILE A 353 -5.91 -10.76 -7.35
CA ILE A 353 -4.71 -11.29 -7.97
C ILE A 353 -5.07 -11.97 -9.28
N VAL A 354 -4.36 -11.63 -10.35
CA VAL A 354 -4.40 -12.32 -11.64
C VAL A 354 -3.08 -13.02 -11.92
N GLY A 355 -3.13 -14.11 -12.69
CA GLY A 355 -1.94 -14.91 -13.01
C GLY A 355 -1.48 -15.82 -11.88
N LEU A 356 -2.40 -16.25 -11.00
CA LEU A 356 -2.13 -17.35 -10.09
C LEU A 356 -1.79 -18.63 -10.89
N PRO A 357 -0.94 -19.53 -10.38
CA PRO A 357 -0.41 -20.67 -11.14
C PRO A 357 -1.46 -21.57 -11.80
N GLU A 358 -2.67 -21.62 -11.26
CA GLU A 358 -3.79 -22.41 -11.77
C GLU A 358 -4.70 -21.68 -12.76
N GLN A 359 -4.56 -20.37 -12.92
CA GLN A 359 -5.46 -19.57 -13.75
C GLN A 359 -5.08 -19.67 -15.23
N ASN A 360 -6.04 -19.98 -16.07
CA ASN A 360 -5.95 -19.80 -17.52
C ASN A 360 -6.55 -18.46 -17.97
N SER A 361 -6.55 -18.16 -19.27
CA SER A 361 -7.05 -16.88 -19.80
C SER A 361 -8.54 -16.66 -19.49
N GLU A 362 -9.37 -17.69 -19.58
CA GLU A 362 -10.80 -17.58 -19.29
C GLU A 362 -11.04 -17.26 -17.80
N MET A 363 -10.29 -17.92 -16.91
CA MET A 363 -10.33 -17.66 -15.47
C MET A 363 -9.88 -16.25 -15.12
N VAL A 364 -8.85 -15.72 -15.79
CA VAL A 364 -8.40 -14.33 -15.58
C VAL A 364 -9.47 -13.34 -16.04
N ASP A 365 -10.08 -13.55 -17.20
CA ASP A 365 -11.17 -12.69 -17.67
C ASP A 365 -12.42 -12.78 -16.77
N GLU A 366 -12.71 -13.94 -16.22
CA GLU A 366 -13.79 -14.12 -15.24
C GLU A 366 -13.46 -13.42 -13.92
N GLU A 367 -12.23 -13.54 -13.43
CA GLU A 367 -11.74 -12.85 -12.23
C GLU A 367 -11.92 -11.33 -12.35
N ILE A 368 -11.53 -10.75 -13.48
CA ILE A 368 -11.69 -9.33 -13.77
C ILE A 368 -13.18 -8.94 -13.73
N ARG A 369 -14.05 -9.69 -14.43
CA ARG A 369 -15.50 -9.40 -14.44
C ARG A 369 -16.12 -9.48 -13.05
N ASN A 370 -15.80 -10.51 -12.28
CA ASN A 370 -16.35 -10.72 -10.95
C ASN A 370 -15.94 -9.60 -9.98
N ASN A 371 -14.68 -9.12 -10.10
CA ASN A 371 -14.19 -8.05 -9.24
C ASN A 371 -14.79 -6.68 -9.60
N LEU A 372 -15.13 -6.43 -10.86
CA LEU A 372 -15.85 -5.22 -11.28
C LEU A 372 -17.30 -5.15 -10.75
N GLU A 373 -17.88 -6.28 -10.33
CA GLU A 373 -19.21 -6.31 -9.70
C GLU A 373 -19.21 -5.92 -8.21
N TYR A 374 -18.04 -5.83 -7.57
CA TYR A 374 -17.96 -5.31 -6.21
C TYR A 374 -18.18 -3.79 -6.22
N GLU A 375 -18.99 -3.32 -5.31
CA GLU A 375 -19.31 -1.89 -5.18
C GLU A 375 -18.23 -1.14 -4.37
N SER A 376 -16.97 -1.48 -4.57
CA SER A 376 -15.84 -0.77 -3.95
C SER A 376 -15.55 0.52 -4.73
N ASP A 377 -15.02 1.54 -4.02
CA ASP A 377 -14.67 2.80 -4.67
C ASP A 377 -13.39 2.67 -5.52
N PHE A 378 -12.45 1.84 -5.04
CA PHE A 378 -11.20 1.57 -5.73
C PHE A 378 -10.99 0.06 -5.89
N ILE A 379 -10.32 -0.30 -6.97
CA ILE A 379 -9.99 -1.69 -7.29
C ILE A 379 -8.52 -1.75 -7.68
N ASN A 380 -7.74 -2.56 -6.96
CA ASN A 380 -6.35 -2.83 -7.29
C ASN A 380 -6.21 -4.20 -7.95
N ILE A 381 -5.62 -4.21 -9.13
CA ILE A 381 -5.26 -5.42 -9.85
C ILE A 381 -3.80 -5.73 -9.54
N ILE A 382 -3.52 -6.92 -9.07
CA ILE A 382 -2.17 -7.35 -8.72
C ILE A 382 -1.83 -8.57 -9.55
N THR A 383 -0.79 -8.48 -10.38
CA THR A 383 -0.26 -9.66 -11.05
C THR A 383 0.52 -10.51 -10.04
N PHE A 384 0.23 -11.81 -9.99
CA PHE A 384 0.88 -12.72 -9.06
C PHE A 384 2.41 -12.71 -9.21
N LYS A 385 3.09 -12.55 -8.08
CA LYS A 385 4.54 -12.62 -7.97
C LYS A 385 4.92 -13.71 -6.98
N PRO A 386 5.63 -14.76 -7.40
CA PRO A 386 6.13 -15.76 -6.47
C PRO A 386 7.23 -15.16 -5.59
N ILE A 387 6.89 -14.91 -4.33
CA ILE A 387 7.84 -14.35 -3.36
C ILE A 387 8.54 -15.50 -2.63
N PRO A 388 9.88 -15.53 -2.54
CA PRO A 388 10.60 -16.55 -1.81
C PRO A 388 10.07 -16.75 -0.38
N LYS A 389 10.16 -17.97 0.14
CA LYS A 389 9.61 -18.42 1.44
C LYS A 389 8.07 -18.58 1.50
N THR A 390 7.32 -18.17 0.49
CA THR A 390 5.87 -18.45 0.45
C THR A 390 5.58 -19.88 0.01
N THR A 391 4.38 -20.35 0.33
CA THR A 391 3.98 -21.73 -0.02
C THR A 391 3.90 -21.91 -1.54
N LEU A 392 3.32 -20.92 -2.25
CA LEU A 392 3.23 -20.98 -3.72
C LEU A 392 4.62 -20.92 -4.38
N TYR A 393 5.55 -20.10 -3.85
CA TYR A 393 6.92 -20.10 -4.34
C TYR A 393 7.56 -21.49 -4.25
N ALA A 394 7.48 -22.14 -3.08
CA ALA A 394 8.06 -23.47 -2.86
C ALA A 394 7.43 -24.55 -3.78
N GLN A 395 6.13 -24.43 -4.09
CA GLN A 395 5.47 -25.31 -5.04
C GLN A 395 5.98 -25.13 -6.47
N LEU A 396 6.17 -23.88 -6.91
CA LEU A 396 6.71 -23.55 -8.23
C LEU A 396 8.18 -23.94 -8.34
N GLU A 397 8.97 -23.70 -7.30
CA GLU A 397 10.37 -24.09 -7.22
C GLU A 397 10.55 -25.61 -7.37
N LYS A 398 9.76 -26.41 -6.64
CA LYS A 398 9.74 -27.88 -6.75
C LYS A 398 9.43 -28.37 -8.16
N ARG A 399 8.69 -27.57 -8.93
CA ARG A 399 8.34 -27.84 -10.33
C ARG A 399 9.34 -27.24 -11.33
N ASN A 400 10.46 -26.66 -10.85
CA ASN A 400 11.47 -25.94 -11.66
C ASN A 400 10.89 -24.78 -12.49
N ARG A 401 9.84 -24.12 -12.00
CA ARG A 401 9.16 -23.02 -12.70
C ARG A 401 9.62 -21.63 -12.27
N ILE A 402 10.47 -21.52 -11.24
CA ILE A 402 11.05 -20.25 -10.80
C ILE A 402 12.20 -19.85 -11.71
N ILE A 403 12.11 -18.67 -12.30
CA ILE A 403 13.12 -18.11 -13.21
C ILE A 403 13.64 -16.73 -12.75
N THR A 404 13.29 -16.28 -11.54
CA THR A 404 13.58 -14.93 -11.06
C THR A 404 15.03 -14.51 -11.21
N MET A 405 15.99 -15.41 -11.00
CA MET A 405 17.43 -15.13 -11.18
C MET A 405 17.87 -14.94 -12.64
N LYS A 406 17.03 -15.26 -13.59
CA LYS A 406 17.28 -15.07 -15.04
C LYS A 406 16.68 -13.78 -15.56
N LEU A 407 16.01 -13.01 -14.69
CA LEU A 407 15.25 -11.81 -15.03
C LEU A 407 15.98 -10.56 -14.53
N PRO A 408 15.85 -9.45 -15.25
CA PRO A 408 16.24 -8.15 -14.72
C PRO A 408 15.52 -7.87 -13.40
N PRO A 409 16.22 -7.39 -12.38
CA PRO A 409 15.62 -7.14 -11.07
C PRO A 409 14.43 -6.18 -11.09
N GLU A 410 14.41 -5.23 -12.03
CA GLU A 410 13.35 -4.23 -12.20
C GLU A 410 12.00 -4.84 -12.61
N PHE A 411 11.98 -6.03 -13.22
CA PHE A 411 10.73 -6.69 -13.64
C PHE A 411 10.08 -7.55 -12.55
N LEU A 412 10.73 -7.73 -11.42
CA LEU A 412 10.21 -8.60 -10.35
C LEU A 412 8.87 -8.13 -9.77
N TYR A 413 8.51 -6.86 -9.96
CA TYR A 413 7.30 -6.27 -9.37
C TYR A 413 6.36 -5.59 -10.38
N VAL A 414 6.58 -5.73 -11.67
CA VAL A 414 5.78 -5.05 -12.70
C VAL A 414 4.46 -5.76 -12.93
N ASP A 415 3.35 -5.04 -12.92
CA ASP A 415 2.05 -5.62 -13.25
C ASP A 415 1.98 -6.04 -14.72
N GLY A 416 1.23 -7.11 -14.99
CA GLY A 416 1.17 -7.71 -16.32
C GLY A 416 2.40 -8.56 -16.69
N TYR A 417 3.47 -8.52 -15.88
CA TYR A 417 4.67 -9.35 -16.06
C TYR A 417 4.67 -10.54 -15.09
N LEU A 418 4.87 -11.75 -15.61
CA LEU A 418 4.99 -12.99 -14.82
C LEU A 418 6.47 -13.37 -14.66
N PRO A 419 7.05 -13.24 -13.44
CA PRO A 419 8.46 -13.58 -13.19
C PRO A 419 8.68 -15.08 -12.92
N PHE A 420 7.88 -15.95 -13.54
CA PHE A 420 7.97 -17.40 -13.45
C PHE A 420 7.40 -18.05 -14.71
N ASP A 421 7.74 -19.31 -14.95
CA ASP A 421 7.21 -20.09 -16.07
C ASP A 421 5.77 -20.53 -15.79
N HIS A 422 4.80 -19.70 -16.19
CA HIS A 422 3.38 -19.96 -15.98
C HIS A 422 2.86 -21.00 -16.99
N GLU A 423 1.98 -21.92 -16.54
CA GLU A 423 1.50 -23.06 -17.35
C GLU A 423 0.78 -22.65 -18.63
N TYR A 424 -0.03 -21.63 -18.53
CA TYR A 424 -0.90 -21.19 -19.64
C TYR A 424 -0.35 -19.96 -20.37
N PHE A 425 0.43 -19.14 -19.68
CA PHE A 425 0.90 -17.86 -20.21
C PHE A 425 2.39 -17.86 -20.54
N GLY A 426 3.18 -18.77 -19.90
CA GLY A 426 4.62 -18.63 -19.88
C GLY A 426 5.09 -17.42 -19.06
N PRO A 427 6.40 -17.12 -19.07
CA PRO A 427 6.96 -15.97 -18.39
C PRO A 427 6.86 -14.70 -19.25
N GLY A 428 7.00 -13.52 -18.62
CA GLY A 428 7.09 -12.24 -19.32
C GLY A 428 5.80 -11.41 -19.27
N PHE A 429 5.66 -10.46 -20.19
CA PHE A 429 4.53 -9.53 -20.30
C PHE A 429 3.26 -10.17 -20.89
N THR A 430 3.00 -11.40 -20.58
CA THR A 430 1.94 -12.21 -21.19
C THR A 430 0.55 -11.89 -20.63
N LEU A 431 0.46 -11.21 -19.48
CA LEU A 431 -0.79 -10.73 -18.90
C LEU A 431 -1.02 -9.22 -19.10
N LEU A 432 -0.14 -8.53 -19.85
CA LEU A 432 -0.23 -7.08 -19.97
C LEU A 432 -1.53 -6.63 -20.65
N GLU A 433 -1.99 -7.37 -21.66
CA GLU A 433 -3.25 -7.07 -22.36
C GLU A 433 -4.45 -7.16 -21.41
N GLN A 434 -4.55 -8.24 -20.62
CA GLN A 434 -5.63 -8.42 -19.64
C GLN A 434 -5.53 -7.37 -18.53
N THR A 435 -4.33 -7.04 -18.09
CA THR A 435 -4.10 -6.00 -17.09
C THR A 435 -4.53 -4.63 -17.60
N PHE A 436 -4.16 -4.26 -18.83
CA PHE A 436 -4.59 -3.01 -19.45
C PHE A 436 -6.10 -2.96 -19.67
N LYS A 437 -6.70 -4.07 -20.12
CA LYS A 437 -8.15 -4.20 -20.24
C LYS A 437 -8.83 -3.97 -18.88
N ALA A 438 -8.31 -4.58 -17.83
CA ALA A 438 -8.87 -4.44 -16.48
C ALA A 438 -8.71 -3.00 -15.96
N TYR A 439 -7.58 -2.34 -16.17
CA TYR A 439 -7.40 -0.92 -15.87
C TYR A 439 -8.37 -0.05 -16.65
N TYR A 440 -8.52 -0.28 -17.95
CA TYR A 440 -9.46 0.46 -18.78
C TYR A 440 -10.91 0.31 -18.30
N GLU A 441 -11.34 -0.92 -17.97
CA GLU A 441 -12.68 -1.17 -17.41
C GLU A 441 -12.87 -0.49 -16.05
N ASN A 442 -11.85 -0.46 -15.22
CA ASN A 442 -11.86 0.24 -13.94
C ASN A 442 -11.83 1.77 -14.12
N GLU A 443 -11.03 2.29 -15.05
CA GLU A 443 -10.91 3.73 -15.33
C GLU A 443 -12.16 4.34 -15.94
N LYS A 444 -13.01 3.54 -16.60
CA LYS A 444 -14.36 4.00 -16.99
C LYS A 444 -15.11 4.58 -15.81
N GLY A 445 -14.81 4.06 -14.62
CA GLY A 445 -15.42 4.50 -13.38
C GLY A 445 -14.72 5.67 -12.68
N ILE A 446 -13.62 6.27 -13.17
CA ILE A 446 -12.86 7.24 -12.37
C ILE A 446 -13.65 8.49 -11.98
N VAL A 447 -14.53 8.96 -12.85
CA VAL A 447 -15.45 10.06 -12.51
C VAL A 447 -16.48 9.57 -11.48
N ASP A 448 -16.93 8.33 -11.61
CA ASP A 448 -17.79 7.68 -10.62
C ASP A 448 -17.06 7.47 -9.28
N ILE A 449 -15.80 7.06 -9.31
CA ILE A 449 -14.96 6.95 -8.11
C ILE A 449 -14.94 8.27 -7.36
N CYS A 450 -14.60 9.37 -8.04
CA CYS A 450 -14.59 10.70 -7.43
C CYS A 450 -15.96 11.11 -6.89
N ASN A 451 -17.03 10.81 -7.61
CA ASN A 451 -18.39 11.11 -7.18
C ASN A 451 -18.82 10.24 -6.00
N ASN A 452 -18.51 8.94 -6.02
CA ASN A 452 -18.83 8.03 -4.93
C ASN A 452 -18.09 8.40 -3.65
N VAL A 453 -16.79 8.68 -3.75
CA VAL A 453 -16.00 9.15 -2.59
C VAL A 453 -16.54 10.47 -2.07
N CYS A 454 -16.88 11.44 -2.94
CA CYS A 454 -17.52 12.69 -2.53
C CYS A 454 -18.83 12.43 -1.76
N ASN A 455 -19.70 11.58 -2.27
CA ASN A 455 -20.96 11.24 -1.59
C ASN A 455 -20.73 10.59 -0.22
N LYS A 456 -19.71 9.74 -0.08
CA LYS A 456 -19.34 9.12 1.19
C LYS A 456 -18.77 10.13 2.19
N LEU A 457 -17.97 11.07 1.72
CA LEU A 457 -17.44 12.15 2.55
C LEU A 457 -18.58 13.04 3.07
N ILE A 458 -19.55 13.37 2.23
CA ILE A 458 -20.77 14.07 2.64
C ILE A 458 -21.53 13.25 3.68
N ARG A 459 -21.70 11.95 3.43
CA ARG A 459 -22.37 11.06 4.37
C ARG A 459 -21.66 10.98 5.71
N LEU A 460 -20.34 10.83 5.71
CA LEU A 460 -19.56 10.80 6.94
C LEU A 460 -19.59 12.15 7.67
N TRP A 461 -19.62 13.27 6.93
CA TRP A 461 -19.86 14.58 7.51
C TRP A 461 -21.24 14.67 8.18
N GLU A 462 -22.31 14.16 7.56
CA GLU A 462 -23.65 14.11 8.18
C GLU A 462 -23.65 13.34 9.50
N ILE A 463 -22.79 12.33 9.63
CA ILE A 463 -22.64 11.51 10.84
C ILE A 463 -21.86 12.26 11.94
N CYS A 464 -20.75 12.93 11.61
CA CYS A 464 -19.82 13.43 12.63
C CYS A 464 -19.57 14.95 12.62
N GLY A 465 -20.09 15.68 11.63
CA GLY A 465 -19.98 17.15 11.54
C GLY A 465 -18.62 17.71 11.14
N SER A 466 -17.64 16.88 10.80
CA SER A 466 -16.25 17.28 10.49
C SER A 466 -16.15 18.11 9.21
N GLN A 467 -15.75 19.39 9.33
CA GLN A 467 -15.59 20.30 8.19
C GLN A 467 -14.50 19.85 7.21
N VAL A 468 -13.51 19.14 7.70
CA VAL A 468 -12.42 18.58 6.91
C VAL A 468 -12.94 17.63 5.83
N LEU A 469 -14.00 16.88 6.11
CA LEU A 469 -14.61 15.97 5.13
C LEU A 469 -15.29 16.70 3.99
N LEU A 470 -15.92 17.85 4.25
CA LEU A 470 -16.51 18.67 3.19
C LEU A 470 -15.46 19.33 2.29
N GLN A 471 -14.37 19.82 2.88
CA GLN A 471 -13.24 20.34 2.11
C GLN A 471 -12.64 19.27 1.20
N LEU A 472 -12.57 18.04 1.68
CA LEU A 472 -12.08 16.91 0.89
C LEU A 472 -13.10 16.53 -0.19
N ALA A 473 -14.40 16.53 0.10
CA ALA A 473 -15.47 16.29 -0.87
C ALA A 473 -15.45 17.30 -2.01
N GLU A 474 -15.27 18.59 -1.71
CA GLU A 474 -15.14 19.65 -2.71
C GLU A 474 -13.99 19.39 -3.68
N LYS A 475 -12.82 19.01 -3.16
CA LYS A 475 -11.65 18.67 -3.98
C LYS A 475 -11.90 17.47 -4.90
N TYR A 476 -12.60 16.45 -4.43
CA TYR A 476 -13.00 15.32 -5.29
C TYR A 476 -13.96 15.76 -6.41
N LEU A 477 -14.91 16.64 -6.12
CA LEU A 477 -15.79 17.24 -7.15
C LEU A 477 -15.02 18.06 -8.17
N GLU A 478 -14.07 18.88 -7.72
CA GLU A 478 -13.20 19.66 -8.63
C GLU A 478 -12.37 18.73 -9.52
N THR A 479 -11.80 17.68 -8.96
CA THR A 479 -11.03 16.67 -9.71
C THR A 479 -11.89 15.99 -10.75
N SER A 480 -13.11 15.58 -10.39
CA SER A 480 -14.07 14.99 -11.32
C SER A 480 -14.39 15.95 -12.49
N ARG A 481 -14.63 17.23 -12.19
CA ARG A 481 -14.89 18.27 -13.22
C ARG A 481 -13.70 18.48 -14.15
N LYS A 482 -12.49 18.56 -13.61
CA LYS A 482 -11.26 18.75 -14.40
C LYS A 482 -10.98 17.56 -15.33
N ARG A 483 -11.30 16.35 -14.91
CA ARG A 483 -11.07 15.11 -15.69
C ARG A 483 -12.16 14.83 -16.73
N LEU A 484 -13.38 15.29 -16.51
CA LEU A 484 -14.50 15.01 -17.39
C LEU A 484 -14.27 15.39 -18.88
N PRO A 485 -13.62 16.51 -19.25
CA PRO A 485 -13.35 16.84 -20.64
C PRO A 485 -12.41 15.84 -21.32
N SER A 486 -11.34 15.42 -20.66
CA SER A 486 -10.40 14.41 -21.18
C SER A 486 -11.07 13.05 -21.29
N PHE A 487 -11.80 12.64 -20.27
CA PHE A 487 -12.62 11.44 -20.27
C PHE A 487 -13.62 11.41 -21.42
N SER A 488 -14.33 12.53 -21.65
CA SER A 488 -15.35 12.66 -22.71
C SER A 488 -14.80 12.52 -24.14
N LYS A 489 -13.50 12.75 -24.34
CA LYS A 489 -12.84 12.57 -25.64
C LYS A 489 -12.55 11.10 -25.95
N ARG A 490 -12.47 10.25 -24.92
CA ARG A 490 -12.01 8.87 -25.03
C ARG A 490 -13.15 7.85 -24.87
N MET A 491 -14.25 8.24 -24.24
CA MET A 491 -15.36 7.35 -23.92
C MET A 491 -16.56 7.54 -24.87
N PRO A 492 -17.38 6.48 -25.08
CA PRO A 492 -18.62 6.57 -25.83
C PRO A 492 -19.55 7.69 -25.31
N SER A 493 -20.32 8.27 -26.20
CA SER A 493 -21.19 9.42 -25.88
C SER A 493 -22.21 9.11 -24.78
N GLU A 494 -22.75 7.89 -24.77
CA GLU A 494 -23.72 7.45 -23.76
C GLU A 494 -23.08 7.36 -22.38
N VAL A 495 -21.90 6.78 -22.28
CA VAL A 495 -21.12 6.70 -21.05
C VAL A 495 -20.82 8.11 -20.52
N THR A 496 -20.37 9.00 -21.43
CA THR A 496 -20.08 10.40 -21.09
C THR A 496 -21.32 11.15 -20.58
N LYS A 497 -22.51 10.93 -21.17
CA LYS A 497 -23.77 11.53 -20.72
C LYS A 497 -24.13 11.07 -19.32
N GLU A 498 -23.99 9.79 -19.04
CA GLU A 498 -24.31 9.23 -17.72
C GLU A 498 -23.36 9.81 -16.64
N TYR A 499 -22.06 9.91 -16.91
CA TYR A 499 -21.13 10.52 -15.95
C TYR A 499 -21.40 12.02 -15.72
N LYS A 500 -21.76 12.77 -16.77
CA LYS A 500 -22.19 14.17 -16.60
C LYS A 500 -23.42 14.27 -15.70
N ARG A 501 -24.38 13.37 -15.85
CA ARG A 501 -25.58 13.33 -15.01
C ARG A 501 -25.20 13.04 -13.55
N ARG A 502 -24.40 12.00 -13.29
CA ARG A 502 -23.97 11.64 -11.93
C ARG A 502 -23.17 12.77 -11.27
N LEU A 503 -22.25 13.39 -11.98
CA LEU A 503 -21.50 14.53 -11.47
C LEU A 503 -22.44 15.69 -11.08
N LEU A 504 -23.45 15.99 -11.89
CA LEU A 504 -24.43 17.02 -11.58
C LEU A 504 -25.27 16.67 -10.34
N ASP A 505 -25.65 15.42 -10.19
CA ASP A 505 -26.42 14.97 -9.03
C ASP A 505 -25.57 15.04 -7.74
N THR A 506 -24.30 14.65 -7.79
CA THR A 506 -23.35 14.80 -6.68
C THR A 506 -23.13 16.27 -6.33
N GLN A 507 -23.03 17.16 -7.34
CA GLN A 507 -22.94 18.61 -7.12
C GLN A 507 -24.17 19.16 -6.39
N LYS A 508 -25.37 18.79 -6.83
CA LYS A 508 -26.62 19.23 -6.17
C LYS A 508 -26.66 18.76 -4.71
N LEU A 509 -26.20 17.53 -4.44
CA LEU A 509 -26.12 17.01 -3.08
C LEU A 509 -25.16 17.85 -2.23
N PHE A 510 -23.96 18.14 -2.76
CA PHE A 510 -22.95 18.96 -2.09
C PHE A 510 -23.47 20.37 -1.80
N ASP A 511 -24.07 21.06 -2.79
CA ASP A 511 -24.64 22.40 -2.63
C ASP A 511 -25.77 22.42 -1.60
N LYS A 512 -26.65 21.42 -1.61
CA LYS A 512 -27.70 21.25 -0.59
C LYS A 512 -27.11 21.08 0.81
N THR A 513 -25.99 20.39 0.91
CA THR A 513 -25.30 20.16 2.18
C THR A 513 -24.67 21.46 2.70
N LEU A 514 -24.00 22.22 1.85
CA LEU A 514 -23.46 23.54 2.19
C LEU A 514 -24.56 24.51 2.67
N ASN A 515 -25.71 24.54 1.97
CA ASN A 515 -26.83 25.38 2.36
C ASN A 515 -27.40 25.04 3.75
N LYS A 516 -27.38 23.77 4.16
CA LYS A 516 -27.77 23.38 5.53
C LYS A 516 -26.83 23.95 6.61
N ILE A 517 -25.57 24.19 6.26
CA ILE A 517 -24.56 24.76 7.19
C ILE A 517 -24.75 26.28 7.30
N LEU A 518 -25.01 26.96 6.19
CA LEU A 518 -25.16 28.40 6.14
C LEU A 518 -26.45 28.90 6.85
N VAL A 519 -27.42 28.01 7.04
CA VAL A 519 -28.70 28.31 7.70
C VAL A 519 -28.66 27.99 9.22
N LYS A 520 -27.68 27.25 9.68
CA LYS A 520 -27.39 27.02 11.11
C LYS A 520 -26.40 28.04 11.63
#